data_9f72b59bec72f2b22f46fce058ad3906
#
_entry.id   9f72b59bec72f2b22f46fce058ad3906
#
_cell.length_a   1.000
_cell.length_b   1.000
_cell.length_c   1.000
_cell.angle_alpha   90.00
_cell.angle_beta   90.00
_cell.angle_gamma   90.00
#
_symmetry.space_group_name_H-M   'P 1'
#
loop_
_entity.id
_entity.type
_entity.pdbx_description
1 polymer ?
#
loop_
_entity_poly.entity_id
_entity_poly.type
_entity_poly.pdbx_seq_one_letter_code
_entity_poly.pdbx_strand_id
1 'polypeptide(L)'
;MAFCLALLLCAAPVLAAAPQEAVLAGGCFWCLEHDLESLPGVLEVESGYSGGALPRPTYRQVSSGGTGHQEVVRVRFDPARLSYGTLLRAYFRNIDPLDGGGQFCDRGSSYRPVIFTAGPQQAAQAETSLSQAARELGFAPTALAVVLKPLQRFWPAEAYHQDYAKRNAVQYNYYRWACGRDRRLNQLWGGRARSDSPWLVKPDRSNLRKS
;
A
#
# COMPACT_ATOMS: atom_id res chain seq x y z
N MET A 1 -41.01 -46.56 25.07
CA MET A 1 -39.65 -46.09 25.37
C MET A 1 -39.10 -45.45 24.12
N ALA A 2 -39.06 -44.10 24.06
CA ALA A 2 -38.54 -43.34 22.93
C ALA A 2 -37.10 -42.95 23.25
N PHE A 3 -36.15 -43.44 22.44
CA PHE A 3 -34.73 -43.03 22.53
C PHE A 3 -34.55 -41.73 21.78
N CYS A 4 -34.36 -40.64 22.50
CA CYS A 4 -33.87 -39.37 21.91
C CYS A 4 -32.34 -39.48 21.63
N LEU A 5 -31.99 -39.55 20.33
CA LEU A 5 -30.61 -39.50 19.87
C LEU A 5 -30.19 -38.02 19.81
N ALA A 6 -29.45 -37.55 20.80
CA ALA A 6 -28.87 -36.22 20.81
C ALA A 6 -27.66 -36.18 19.85
N LEU A 7 -27.80 -35.50 18.69
CA LEU A 7 -26.67 -35.19 17.80
C LEU A 7 -25.82 -34.10 18.46
N LEU A 8 -24.66 -34.48 18.98
CA LEU A 8 -23.60 -33.54 19.36
C LEU A 8 -22.95 -32.94 18.08
N LEU A 9 -23.35 -31.73 17.72
CA LEU A 9 -22.66 -30.92 16.71
C LEU A 9 -21.29 -30.49 17.28
N CYS A 10 -20.22 -31.22 16.91
CA CYS A 10 -18.86 -30.78 17.15
C CYS A 10 -18.56 -29.57 16.24
N ALA A 11 -18.61 -28.36 16.76
CA ALA A 11 -18.09 -27.19 16.08
C ALA A 11 -16.56 -27.31 16.00
N ALA A 12 -16.02 -27.56 14.79
CA ALA A 12 -14.60 -27.53 14.56
C ALA A 12 -14.06 -26.11 14.84
N PRO A 13 -12.91 -25.95 15.54
CA PRO A 13 -12.32 -24.65 15.75
C PRO A 13 -11.96 -24.02 14.39
N VAL A 14 -12.48 -22.84 14.12
CA VAL A 14 -12.05 -22.02 12.97
C VAL A 14 -10.62 -21.57 13.28
N LEU A 15 -9.64 -22.22 12.66
CA LEU A 15 -8.25 -21.76 12.72
C LEU A 15 -8.20 -20.34 12.13
N ALA A 16 -7.81 -19.37 12.96
CA ALA A 16 -7.54 -18.01 12.48
C ALA A 16 -6.47 -18.06 11.37
N ALA A 17 -6.73 -17.41 10.24
CA ALA A 17 -5.75 -17.35 9.16
C ALA A 17 -4.48 -16.64 9.64
N ALA A 18 -3.31 -17.17 9.27
CA ALA A 18 -2.04 -16.55 9.63
C ALA A 18 -1.94 -15.13 9.03
N PRO A 19 -1.34 -14.17 9.76
CA PRO A 19 -1.08 -12.85 9.24
C PRO A 19 -0.33 -12.89 7.91
N GLN A 20 -0.70 -11.98 7.00
CA GLN A 20 -0.04 -11.80 5.71
C GLN A 20 0.83 -10.54 5.72
N GLU A 21 1.76 -10.46 4.76
CA GLU A 21 2.65 -9.31 4.59
C GLU A 21 2.54 -8.72 3.19
N ALA A 22 2.71 -7.39 3.11
CA ALA A 22 2.86 -6.64 1.87
C ALA A 22 4.06 -5.70 2.00
N VAL A 23 4.86 -5.53 0.92
CA VAL A 23 5.97 -4.58 0.87
C VAL A 23 5.68 -3.56 -0.22
N LEU A 24 5.57 -2.28 0.16
CA LEU A 24 5.04 -1.20 -0.66
C LEU A 24 5.97 0.02 -0.61
N ALA A 25 6.33 0.56 -1.78
CA ALA A 25 7.07 1.81 -1.94
C ALA A 25 6.15 2.90 -2.50
N GLY A 26 6.22 4.11 -1.96
CA GLY A 26 5.34 5.22 -2.40
C GLY A 26 5.78 6.58 -1.86
N GLY A 27 7.06 6.93 -2.07
CA GLY A 27 7.69 8.13 -1.55
C GLY A 27 8.24 7.91 -0.14
N CYS A 28 8.26 8.97 0.66
CA CYS A 28 8.73 8.92 2.04
C CYS A 28 7.98 7.84 2.85
N PHE A 29 8.73 6.90 3.40
CA PHE A 29 8.16 5.80 4.19
C PHE A 29 7.48 6.27 5.48
N TRP A 30 7.87 7.41 6.10
CA TRP A 30 7.16 7.98 7.23
C TRP A 30 5.68 8.26 6.91
N CYS A 31 5.42 8.74 5.68
CA CYS A 31 4.05 9.02 5.23
C CYS A 31 3.26 7.73 4.98
N LEU A 32 3.87 6.75 4.31
CA LEU A 32 3.20 5.49 4.02
C LEU A 32 2.95 4.68 5.29
N GLU A 33 3.90 4.63 6.22
CA GLU A 33 3.75 4.02 7.53
C GLU A 33 2.54 4.62 8.26
N HIS A 34 2.53 5.95 8.42
CA HIS A 34 1.45 6.68 9.09
C HIS A 34 0.08 6.45 8.43
N ASP A 35 0.03 6.49 7.08
CA ASP A 35 -1.22 6.39 6.34
C ASP A 35 -1.82 4.97 6.38
N LEU A 36 -0.97 3.92 6.43
CA LEU A 36 -1.43 2.54 6.37
C LEU A 36 -1.63 1.89 7.75
N GLU A 37 -0.91 2.34 8.78
CA GLU A 37 -1.03 1.75 10.13
C GLU A 37 -2.39 1.93 10.77
N SER A 38 -3.16 2.96 10.36
CA SER A 38 -4.49 3.24 10.87
C SER A 38 -5.60 2.37 10.26
N LEU A 39 -5.29 1.58 9.22
CA LEU A 39 -6.29 0.75 8.55
C LEU A 39 -6.76 -0.40 9.45
N PRO A 40 -8.10 -0.61 9.59
CA PRO A 40 -8.62 -1.76 10.34
C PRO A 40 -8.10 -3.08 9.78
N GLY A 41 -7.48 -3.90 10.62
CA GLY A 41 -6.89 -5.18 10.22
C GLY A 41 -5.38 -5.12 9.96
N VAL A 42 -4.77 -3.94 9.89
CA VAL A 42 -3.31 -3.80 9.96
C VAL A 42 -2.86 -4.09 11.40
N LEU A 43 -1.84 -4.92 11.52
CA LEU A 43 -1.25 -5.35 12.79
C LEU A 43 0.04 -4.59 13.09
N GLU A 44 0.81 -4.28 12.05
CA GLU A 44 2.11 -3.62 12.17
C GLU A 44 2.50 -3.03 10.81
N VAL A 45 3.14 -1.87 10.83
CA VAL A 45 3.82 -1.29 9.67
C VAL A 45 5.25 -0.98 10.06
N GLU A 46 6.21 -1.41 9.26
CA GLU A 46 7.64 -1.21 9.52
C GLU A 46 8.29 -0.53 8.32
N SER A 47 8.96 0.60 8.54
CA SER A 47 9.73 1.31 7.53
C SER A 47 11.02 0.57 7.20
N GLY A 48 11.41 0.55 5.91
CA GLY A 48 12.59 -0.19 5.47
C GLY A 48 12.99 0.09 4.03
N TYR A 49 13.82 -0.80 3.49
CA TYR A 49 14.39 -0.71 2.15
C TYR A 49 14.22 -2.04 1.40
N SER A 50 13.92 -1.97 0.09
CA SER A 50 13.81 -3.13 -0.78
C SER A 50 14.12 -2.79 -2.24
N GLY A 51 14.41 -3.81 -3.05
CA GLY A 51 14.55 -3.70 -4.51
C GLY A 51 15.97 -3.48 -5.02
N GLY A 52 16.92 -3.16 -4.17
CA GLY A 52 18.33 -3.01 -4.51
C GLY A 52 19.19 -4.23 -4.14
N ALA A 53 20.40 -4.27 -4.64
CA ALA A 53 21.37 -5.36 -4.39
C ALA A 53 22.25 -5.13 -3.14
N LEU A 54 22.36 -3.89 -2.66
CA LEU A 54 23.23 -3.56 -1.53
C LEU A 54 22.68 -4.23 -0.24
N PRO A 55 23.47 -5.11 0.43
CA PRO A 55 23.04 -5.73 1.66
C PRO A 55 23.11 -4.75 2.83
N ARG A 56 22.13 -4.80 3.73
CA ARG A 56 22.03 -3.95 4.92
C ARG A 56 22.27 -2.45 4.60
N PRO A 57 21.48 -1.88 3.66
CA PRO A 57 21.64 -0.49 3.28
C PRO A 57 21.33 0.42 4.46
N THR A 58 21.99 1.58 4.50
CA THR A 58 21.68 2.67 5.45
C THR A 58 20.82 3.73 4.77
N TYR A 59 20.08 4.53 5.55
CA TYR A 59 19.30 5.66 5.05
C TYR A 59 20.14 6.58 4.14
N ARG A 60 21.33 6.95 4.59
CA ARG A 60 22.24 7.82 3.81
C ARG A 60 22.57 7.23 2.44
N GLN A 61 22.80 5.92 2.36
CA GLN A 61 23.11 5.26 1.08
C GLN A 61 21.89 5.25 0.16
N VAL A 62 20.70 4.92 0.67
CA VAL A 62 19.47 4.86 -0.13
C VAL A 62 19.03 6.24 -0.59
N SER A 63 19.01 7.23 0.31
CA SER A 63 18.57 8.60 0.00
C SER A 63 19.54 9.33 -0.95
N SER A 64 20.84 8.96 -0.96
CA SER A 64 21.81 9.48 -1.94
C SER A 64 21.63 8.89 -3.34
N GLY A 65 20.78 7.86 -3.50
CA GLY A 65 20.53 7.19 -4.77
C GLY A 65 21.62 6.17 -5.16
N GLY A 66 21.41 5.48 -6.29
CA GLY A 66 22.39 4.54 -6.87
C GLY A 66 22.38 3.13 -6.26
N THR A 67 21.71 2.88 -5.14
CA THR A 67 21.67 1.55 -4.50
C THR A 67 20.66 0.60 -5.15
N GLY A 68 19.72 1.13 -5.92
CA GLY A 68 18.57 0.40 -6.46
C GLY A 68 17.44 0.16 -5.44
N HIS A 69 17.68 0.44 -4.17
CA HIS A 69 16.64 0.34 -3.13
C HIS A 69 15.63 1.48 -3.24
N GLN A 70 14.39 1.17 -2.90
CA GLN A 70 13.32 2.11 -2.59
C GLN A 70 13.14 2.20 -1.07
N GLU A 71 12.69 3.37 -0.57
CA GLU A 71 12.05 3.46 0.72
C GLU A 71 10.72 2.71 0.63
N VAL A 72 10.51 1.76 1.53
CA VAL A 72 9.34 0.89 1.56
C VAL A 72 8.77 0.80 2.96
N VAL A 73 7.52 0.36 3.02
CA VAL A 73 6.93 -0.14 4.27
C VAL A 73 6.59 -1.62 4.11
N ARG A 74 6.85 -2.41 5.15
CA ARG A 74 6.34 -3.76 5.32
C ARG A 74 5.09 -3.70 6.18
N VAL A 75 3.95 -4.03 5.60
CA VAL A 75 2.64 -4.05 6.27
C VAL A 75 2.29 -5.48 6.62
N ARG A 76 2.16 -5.79 7.90
CA ARG A 76 1.63 -7.06 8.41
C ARG A 76 0.16 -6.89 8.76
N PHE A 77 -0.71 -7.72 8.23
CA PHE A 77 -2.16 -7.57 8.37
C PHE A 77 -2.88 -8.90 8.57
N ASP A 78 -4.07 -8.83 9.21
CA ASP A 78 -4.98 -9.95 9.39
C ASP A 78 -5.86 -10.12 8.13
N PRO A 79 -5.69 -11.18 7.34
CA PRO A 79 -6.46 -11.38 6.10
C PRO A 79 -7.95 -11.62 6.33
N ALA A 80 -8.37 -11.99 7.54
CA ALA A 80 -9.78 -12.12 7.89
C ALA A 80 -10.48 -10.75 8.05
N ARG A 81 -9.71 -9.69 8.35
CA ARG A 81 -10.23 -8.33 8.58
C ARG A 81 -9.90 -7.37 7.44
N LEU A 82 -8.78 -7.57 6.75
CA LEU A 82 -8.28 -6.71 5.68
C LEU A 82 -7.77 -7.58 4.53
N SER A 83 -8.43 -7.57 3.38
CA SER A 83 -7.91 -8.27 2.21
C SER A 83 -6.71 -7.53 1.60
N TYR A 84 -5.79 -8.27 0.93
CA TYR A 84 -4.67 -7.66 0.21
C TYR A 84 -5.13 -6.63 -0.83
N GLY A 85 -6.22 -6.92 -1.57
CA GLY A 85 -6.81 -5.97 -2.53
C GLY A 85 -7.33 -4.70 -1.88
N THR A 86 -7.90 -4.77 -0.66
CA THR A 86 -8.34 -3.59 0.10
C THR A 86 -7.14 -2.77 0.59
N LEU A 87 -6.09 -3.43 1.07
CA LEU A 87 -4.84 -2.77 1.44
C LEU A 87 -4.21 -2.03 0.24
N LEU A 88 -4.15 -2.68 -0.92
CA LEU A 88 -3.62 -2.05 -2.14
C LEU A 88 -4.49 -0.86 -2.60
N ARG A 89 -5.81 -0.93 -2.44
CA ARG A 89 -6.68 0.21 -2.73
C ARG A 89 -6.36 1.41 -1.85
N ALA A 90 -6.18 1.20 -0.55
CA ALA A 90 -5.74 2.24 0.36
C ALA A 90 -4.35 2.76 -0.01
N TYR A 91 -3.40 1.89 -0.35
CA TYR A 91 -2.08 2.27 -0.85
C TYR A 91 -2.17 3.20 -2.07
N PHE A 92 -2.90 2.81 -3.13
CA PHE A 92 -3.06 3.64 -4.33
C PHE A 92 -3.61 5.02 -4.01
N ARG A 93 -4.55 5.13 -3.09
CA ARG A 93 -5.18 6.39 -2.68
C ARG A 93 -4.34 7.24 -1.71
N ASN A 94 -3.18 6.73 -1.33
CA ASN A 94 -2.18 7.42 -0.54
C ASN A 94 -0.92 7.78 -1.35
N ILE A 95 -0.91 7.55 -2.67
CA ILE A 95 0.20 7.91 -3.57
C ILE A 95 -0.28 8.69 -4.79
N ASP A 96 0.65 9.31 -5.52
CA ASP A 96 0.45 9.75 -6.89
C ASP A 96 0.88 8.63 -7.86
N PRO A 97 -0.05 7.82 -8.35
CA PRO A 97 0.31 6.69 -9.21
C PRO A 97 0.73 7.12 -10.63
N LEU A 98 0.64 8.41 -10.97
CA LEU A 98 1.06 8.96 -12.26
C LEU A 98 2.51 9.48 -12.22
N ASP A 99 3.13 9.61 -11.04
CA ASP A 99 4.47 10.15 -10.88
C ASP A 99 5.54 9.07 -10.80
N GLY A 100 6.26 8.84 -11.89
CA GLY A 100 7.36 7.88 -11.98
C GLY A 100 8.73 8.43 -11.60
N GLY A 101 8.85 9.72 -11.27
CA GLY A 101 10.10 10.38 -10.91
C GLY A 101 10.36 10.48 -9.41
N GLY A 102 9.39 10.08 -8.61
CA GLY A 102 9.38 10.17 -7.15
C GLY A 102 7.96 10.24 -6.62
N GLN A 103 7.75 10.91 -5.49
CA GLN A 103 6.42 11.16 -4.95
C GLN A 103 6.37 12.53 -4.26
N PHE A 104 5.45 13.38 -4.69
CA PHE A 104 5.24 14.72 -4.14
C PHE A 104 6.53 15.57 -4.18
N CYS A 105 7.09 15.96 -3.03
CA CYS A 105 8.34 16.71 -2.95
C CYS A 105 9.59 15.81 -2.97
N ASP A 106 9.45 14.50 -2.74
CA ASP A 106 10.56 13.56 -2.71
C ASP A 106 10.88 13.06 -4.10
N ARG A 107 12.07 13.39 -4.59
CA ARG A 107 12.49 13.10 -5.97
C ARG A 107 13.64 12.10 -6.01
N GLY A 108 13.62 11.23 -7.02
CA GLY A 108 14.66 10.23 -7.24
C GLY A 108 14.17 8.80 -7.18
N SER A 109 15.07 7.87 -7.51
CA SER A 109 14.74 6.43 -7.67
C SER A 109 14.27 5.77 -6.37
N SER A 110 14.76 6.24 -5.22
CA SER A 110 14.38 5.71 -3.91
C SER A 110 12.92 6.00 -3.51
N TYR A 111 12.28 6.97 -4.17
CA TYR A 111 10.91 7.41 -3.87
C TYR A 111 9.88 7.00 -4.91
N ARG A 112 10.26 6.20 -5.90
CA ARG A 112 9.33 5.72 -6.94
C ARG A 112 8.31 4.74 -6.37
N PRO A 113 7.05 4.76 -6.86
CA PRO A 113 6.03 3.84 -6.41
C PRO A 113 6.27 2.42 -6.96
N VAL A 114 6.39 1.45 -6.06
CA VAL A 114 6.60 0.03 -6.39
C VAL A 114 5.76 -0.84 -5.45
N ILE A 115 5.11 -1.86 -6.00
CA ILE A 115 4.52 -2.95 -5.21
C ILE A 115 5.44 -4.16 -5.37
N PHE A 116 6.04 -4.61 -4.25
CA PHE A 116 6.84 -5.81 -4.22
C PHE A 116 5.96 -7.02 -3.88
N THR A 117 5.91 -8.01 -4.77
CA THR A 117 4.98 -9.15 -4.65
C THR A 117 5.70 -10.42 -4.19
N ALA A 118 5.19 -11.05 -3.14
CA ALA A 118 5.67 -12.32 -2.60
C ALA A 118 4.94 -13.50 -3.27
N GLY A 119 5.24 -13.74 -4.56
CA GLY A 119 4.68 -14.85 -5.32
C GLY A 119 3.52 -14.49 -6.26
N PRO A 120 3.05 -15.48 -7.03
CA PRO A 120 2.14 -15.24 -8.17
C PRO A 120 0.74 -14.77 -7.75
N GLN A 121 0.25 -15.19 -6.57
CA GLN A 121 -1.05 -14.76 -6.09
C GLN A 121 -1.08 -13.26 -5.78
N GLN A 122 -0.06 -12.74 -5.08
CA GLN A 122 0.05 -11.30 -4.83
C GLN A 122 0.25 -10.53 -6.12
N ALA A 123 1.04 -11.05 -7.07
CA ALA A 123 1.25 -10.42 -8.37
C ALA A 123 -0.07 -10.23 -9.12
N ALA A 124 -0.89 -11.27 -9.26
CA ALA A 124 -2.18 -11.20 -9.93
C ALA A 124 -3.16 -10.22 -9.24
N GLN A 125 -3.18 -10.19 -7.89
CA GLN A 125 -3.99 -9.24 -7.14
C GLN A 125 -3.50 -7.79 -7.30
N ALA A 126 -2.17 -7.59 -7.37
CA ALA A 126 -1.57 -6.27 -7.60
C ALA A 126 -1.90 -5.74 -9.00
N GLU A 127 -1.81 -6.56 -10.04
CA GLU A 127 -2.23 -6.23 -11.42
C GLU A 127 -3.72 -5.84 -11.48
N THR A 128 -4.57 -6.61 -10.79
CA THR A 128 -6.00 -6.31 -10.67
C THR A 128 -6.22 -4.96 -10.01
N SER A 129 -5.55 -4.69 -8.89
CA SER A 129 -5.68 -3.43 -8.14
C SER A 129 -5.15 -2.23 -8.94
N LEU A 130 -4.03 -2.39 -9.67
CA LEU A 130 -3.49 -1.36 -10.58
C LEU A 130 -4.51 -1.02 -11.68
N SER A 131 -5.10 -2.04 -12.30
CA SER A 131 -6.13 -1.84 -13.32
C SER A 131 -7.38 -1.15 -12.76
N GLN A 132 -7.76 -1.44 -11.52
CA GLN A 132 -8.89 -0.77 -10.84
C GLN A 132 -8.58 0.68 -10.52
N ALA A 133 -7.36 0.98 -10.01
CA ALA A 133 -6.90 2.34 -9.76
C ALA A 133 -6.90 3.18 -11.05
N ALA A 134 -6.38 2.63 -12.14
CA ALA A 134 -6.37 3.29 -13.45
C ALA A 134 -7.79 3.62 -13.93
N ARG A 135 -8.70 2.66 -13.86
CA ARG A 135 -10.13 2.89 -14.23
C ARG A 135 -10.78 3.97 -13.38
N GLU A 136 -10.53 3.98 -12.07
CA GLU A 136 -11.09 5.00 -11.18
C GLU A 136 -10.59 6.40 -11.51
N LEU A 137 -9.30 6.53 -11.86
CA LEU A 137 -8.69 7.79 -12.28
C LEU A 137 -9.05 8.18 -13.72
N GLY A 138 -9.59 7.25 -14.52
CA GLY A 138 -9.95 7.50 -15.92
C GLY A 138 -8.78 7.38 -16.90
N PHE A 139 -7.75 6.61 -16.53
CA PHE A 139 -6.57 6.33 -17.35
C PHE A 139 -6.49 4.87 -17.81
N ALA A 140 -5.68 4.60 -18.83
CA ALA A 140 -5.25 3.25 -19.13
C ALA A 140 -4.28 2.75 -18.04
N PRO A 141 -4.23 1.43 -17.74
CA PRO A 141 -3.27 0.88 -16.76
C PRO A 141 -1.82 1.23 -17.05
N THR A 142 -1.45 1.31 -18.33
CA THR A 142 -0.10 1.68 -18.80
C THR A 142 0.30 3.14 -18.53
N ALA A 143 -0.65 4.00 -18.19
CA ALA A 143 -0.37 5.39 -17.80
C ALA A 143 0.06 5.52 -16.33
N LEU A 144 -0.15 4.47 -15.52
CA LEU A 144 0.30 4.46 -14.13
C LEU A 144 1.79 4.13 -14.06
N ALA A 145 2.50 4.91 -13.27
CA ALA A 145 3.95 4.74 -13.05
C ALA A 145 4.30 3.71 -11.97
N VAL A 146 3.30 3.09 -11.35
CA VAL A 146 3.49 2.06 -10.31
C VAL A 146 4.04 0.79 -10.94
N VAL A 147 5.22 0.35 -10.46
CA VAL A 147 5.89 -0.84 -10.97
C VAL A 147 5.62 -2.02 -10.06
N LEU A 148 5.34 -3.19 -10.65
CA LEU A 148 5.26 -4.46 -9.91
C LEU A 148 6.62 -5.17 -10.01
N LYS A 149 7.20 -5.57 -8.87
CA LYS A 149 8.47 -6.29 -8.81
C LYS A 149 8.37 -7.50 -7.88
N PRO A 150 9.07 -8.60 -8.16
CA PRO A 150 9.19 -9.68 -7.20
C PRO A 150 9.88 -9.17 -5.91
N LEU A 151 9.34 -9.54 -4.75
CA LEU A 151 9.99 -9.28 -3.48
C LEU A 151 11.21 -10.19 -3.34
N GLN A 152 12.40 -9.59 -3.21
CA GLN A 152 13.63 -10.32 -2.94
C GLN A 152 13.94 -10.30 -1.44
N ARG A 153 14.17 -9.14 -0.89
CA ARG A 153 14.48 -8.96 0.53
C ARG A 153 14.00 -7.61 1.04
N PHE A 154 13.48 -7.62 2.25
CA PHE A 154 13.21 -6.43 3.03
C PHE A 154 14.34 -6.22 4.04
N TRP A 155 14.79 -4.97 4.16
CA TRP A 155 15.77 -4.52 5.14
C TRP A 155 15.12 -3.48 6.03
N PRO A 156 14.97 -3.72 7.35
CA PRO A 156 14.44 -2.70 8.26
C PRO A 156 15.27 -1.41 8.21
N ALA A 157 14.61 -0.28 8.23
CA ALA A 157 15.27 1.00 8.42
C ALA A 157 15.69 1.18 9.88
N GLU A 158 16.56 2.12 10.13
CA GLU A 158 17.08 2.44 11.45
C GLU A 158 15.95 2.82 12.42
N ALA A 159 16.12 2.50 13.71
CA ALA A 159 15.07 2.65 14.74
C ALA A 159 14.50 4.07 14.84
N TYR A 160 15.27 5.11 14.49
CA TYR A 160 14.78 6.49 14.53
C TYR A 160 13.78 6.82 13.41
N HIS A 161 13.66 5.97 12.38
CA HIS A 161 12.66 6.11 11.33
C HIS A 161 11.32 5.45 11.67
N GLN A 162 11.32 4.46 12.55
CA GLN A 162 10.09 3.75 12.92
C GLN A 162 9.16 4.64 13.73
N ASP A 163 7.86 4.62 13.44
CA ASP A 163 6.83 5.45 14.08
C ASP A 163 7.16 6.96 14.06
N TYR A 164 7.88 7.43 13.03
CA TYR A 164 8.39 8.79 12.99
C TYR A 164 7.28 9.85 13.14
N ALA A 165 6.15 9.64 12.45
CA ALA A 165 5.01 10.55 12.49
C ALA A 165 4.42 10.70 13.92
N LYS A 166 4.38 9.62 14.68
CA LYS A 166 3.90 9.64 16.09
C LYS A 166 4.92 10.29 17.01
N ARG A 167 6.20 9.94 16.86
CA ARG A 167 7.28 10.40 17.74
C ARG A 167 7.68 11.85 17.50
N ASN A 168 7.48 12.36 16.27
CA ASN A 168 7.91 13.68 15.81
C ASN A 168 6.75 14.43 15.12
N ALA A 169 5.57 14.45 15.74
CA ALA A 169 4.33 14.89 15.08
C ALA A 169 4.40 16.31 14.50
N VAL A 170 5.08 17.25 15.17
CA VAL A 170 5.19 18.65 14.71
C VAL A 170 6.02 18.71 13.42
N GLN A 171 7.20 18.09 13.41
CA GLN A 171 8.09 18.05 12.24
C GLN A 171 7.46 17.30 11.08
N TYR A 172 6.81 16.17 11.36
CA TYR A 172 6.12 15.35 10.36
C TYR A 172 4.97 16.12 9.72
N ASN A 173 4.10 16.76 10.50
CA ASN A 173 2.95 17.51 9.98
C ASN A 173 3.41 18.70 9.12
N TYR A 174 4.46 19.42 9.54
CA TYR A 174 5.05 20.50 8.75
C TYR A 174 5.61 19.97 7.41
N TYR A 175 6.39 18.89 7.45
CA TYR A 175 6.94 18.24 6.26
C TYR A 175 5.82 17.81 5.30
N ARG A 176 4.80 17.09 5.79
CA ARG A 176 3.68 16.60 4.98
C ARG A 176 2.92 17.74 4.31
N TRP A 177 2.67 18.82 5.05
CA TRP A 177 2.03 20.02 4.53
C TRP A 177 2.90 20.73 3.47
N ALA A 178 4.17 20.96 3.76
CA ALA A 178 5.11 21.63 2.84
C ALA A 178 5.30 20.85 1.54
N CYS A 179 5.34 19.52 1.58
CA CYS A 179 5.36 18.63 0.41
C CYS A 179 4.08 18.71 -0.45
N GLY A 180 2.98 19.26 0.08
CA GLY A 180 1.72 19.33 -0.63
C GLY A 180 1.07 17.97 -0.90
N ARG A 181 1.45 16.92 -0.15
CA ARG A 181 0.97 15.55 -0.35
C ARG A 181 -0.56 15.48 -0.35
N ASP A 182 -1.21 15.98 0.70
CA ASP A 182 -2.66 15.90 0.83
C ASP A 182 -3.40 16.69 -0.26
N ARG A 183 -2.86 17.83 -0.68
CA ARG A 183 -3.42 18.62 -1.80
C ARG A 183 -3.39 17.80 -3.09
N ARG A 184 -2.27 17.14 -3.40
CA ARG A 184 -2.14 16.31 -4.61
C ARG A 184 -3.04 15.09 -4.56
N LEU A 185 -3.13 14.40 -3.42
CA LEU A 185 -4.03 13.26 -3.24
C LEU A 185 -5.50 13.67 -3.46
N ASN A 186 -5.91 14.82 -2.92
CA ASN A 186 -7.27 15.33 -3.13
C ASN A 186 -7.54 15.70 -4.60
N GLN A 187 -6.56 16.20 -5.34
CA GLN A 187 -6.70 16.46 -6.79
C GLN A 187 -6.93 15.17 -7.59
N LEU A 188 -6.24 14.09 -7.23
CA LEU A 188 -6.32 12.80 -7.92
C LEU A 188 -7.58 12.00 -7.54
N TRP A 189 -7.84 11.88 -6.26
CA TRP A 189 -8.82 10.95 -5.70
C TRP A 189 -10.09 11.61 -5.16
N GLY A 190 -10.10 12.96 -5.05
CA GLY A 190 -11.21 13.71 -4.47
C GLY A 190 -11.51 13.27 -3.04
N GLY A 191 -12.79 13.14 -2.70
CA GLY A 191 -13.24 12.68 -1.39
C GLY A 191 -12.86 11.22 -1.03
N ARG A 192 -12.23 10.49 -1.96
CA ARG A 192 -11.74 9.13 -1.75
C ARG A 192 -10.24 9.06 -1.44
N ALA A 193 -9.56 10.19 -1.44
CA ALA A 193 -8.16 10.24 -1.02
C ALA A 193 -8.00 9.59 0.36
N ARG A 194 -6.97 8.76 0.52
CA ARG A 194 -6.66 8.05 1.78
C ARG A 194 -7.72 7.03 2.25
N SER A 195 -8.68 6.68 1.40
CA SER A 195 -9.81 5.81 1.73
C SER A 195 -9.59 4.36 1.28
N ASP A 196 -10.09 3.40 2.04
CA ASP A 196 -10.18 1.99 1.68
C ASP A 196 -11.54 1.62 1.06
N SER A 197 -12.43 2.60 0.81
CA SER A 197 -13.75 2.40 0.19
C SER A 197 -13.66 1.63 -1.14
N PRO A 198 -14.69 0.88 -1.53
CA PRO A 198 -14.72 0.13 -2.79
C PRO A 198 -14.33 0.97 -4.02
N TRP A 199 -13.72 0.33 -5.01
CA TRP A 199 -13.45 0.97 -6.30
C TRP A 199 -14.75 1.42 -6.96
N LEU A 200 -14.77 2.64 -7.53
CA LEU A 200 -15.91 3.09 -8.31
C LEU A 200 -15.92 2.37 -9.67
N VAL A 201 -17.00 1.71 -9.95
CA VAL A 201 -17.34 1.35 -11.33
C VAL A 201 -17.93 2.60 -11.97
N LYS A 202 -17.26 3.22 -12.94
CA LYS A 202 -17.89 4.27 -13.75
C LYS A 202 -19.09 3.64 -14.45
N PRO A 203 -20.31 4.23 -14.35
CA PRO A 203 -21.45 3.73 -15.14
C PRO A 203 -21.04 3.77 -16.61
N ASP A 204 -21.29 2.65 -17.31
CA ASP A 204 -21.06 2.54 -18.74
C ASP A 204 -21.91 3.61 -19.47
N ARG A 205 -21.25 4.62 -20.02
CA ARG A 205 -21.93 5.70 -20.76
C ARG A 205 -22.40 5.27 -22.15
N SER A 206 -22.16 4.04 -22.58
CA SER A 206 -22.57 3.54 -23.89
C SER A 206 -24.10 3.43 -24.02
N ASN A 207 -24.83 3.30 -22.91
CA ASN A 207 -26.27 3.19 -22.90
C ASN A 207 -27.04 4.54 -22.81
N LEU A 208 -26.32 5.66 -22.60
CA LEU A 208 -26.98 6.99 -22.51
C LEU A 208 -27.13 7.70 -23.88
N ARG A 209 -26.72 7.07 -24.98
CA ARG A 209 -26.88 7.62 -26.35
C ARG A 209 -27.99 6.93 -27.16
N LYS A 210 -28.86 6.14 -26.52
CA LYS A 210 -29.98 5.44 -27.19
C LYS A 210 -31.33 5.78 -26.56
N SER A 211 -31.52 7.01 -26.11
CA SER A 211 -32.85 7.53 -25.76
C SER A 211 -33.04 8.91 -26.38
#